data_19bcb3562da23fe5ce0435cec8a50f04
#
_entry.id   19bcb3562da23fe5ce0435cec8a50f04
#
_cell.length_a   1.000
_cell.length_b   1.000
_cell.length_c   1.000
_cell.angle_alpha   90.00
_cell.angle_beta   90.00
_cell.angle_gamma   90.00
#
_symmetry.space_group_name_H-M   'P 1'
#
loop_
_entity.id
_entity.type
_entity.pdbx_description
1 polymer ?
#
loop_
_entity_poly.entity_id
_entity_poly.type
_entity_poly.pdbx_seq_one_letter_code
_entity_poly.pdbx_strand_id
1 'polypeptide(L)'
;MDTAYIAITVLAAVAMASAATLSLVRHRLVVAAADVVELPRSWVPRLGALLGAGAVGLIVGFAVPVLGVVTAVALVLYFLAAVGAHIRVRDHDPGRLANVLTFLVLAVAALVSSVLYHVPW
;
A
#
# COMPACT_ATOMS: atom_id res chain seq x y z
N MET A 1 -7.28 12.97 18.34
CA MET A 1 -6.53 11.86 17.72
C MET A 1 -5.09 11.93 18.18
N ASP A 2 -4.47 10.77 18.29
CA ASP A 2 -3.05 10.70 18.66
C ASP A 2 -2.16 11.17 17.51
N THR A 3 -1.11 11.93 17.84
CA THR A 3 -0.17 12.44 16.84
C THR A 3 0.51 11.30 16.07
N ALA A 4 0.85 10.21 16.73
CA ALA A 4 1.50 9.07 16.08
C ALA A 4 0.57 8.43 15.04
N TYR A 5 -0.70 8.26 15.35
CA TYR A 5 -1.69 7.75 14.39
C TYR A 5 -1.81 8.67 13.17
N ILE A 6 -1.91 9.98 13.39
CA ILE A 6 -2.02 10.95 12.30
C ILE A 6 -0.76 10.91 11.44
N ALA A 7 0.43 10.94 12.04
CA ALA A 7 1.69 10.93 11.31
C ALA A 7 1.88 9.65 10.48
N ILE A 8 1.61 8.49 11.07
CA ILE A 8 1.73 7.20 10.40
C ILE A 8 0.75 7.12 9.22
N THR A 9 -0.50 7.51 9.44
CA THR A 9 -1.54 7.44 8.42
C THR A 9 -1.25 8.38 7.26
N VAL A 10 -0.83 9.62 7.53
CA VAL A 10 -0.46 10.58 6.49
C VAL A 10 0.74 10.08 5.70
N LEU A 11 1.76 9.57 6.38
CA LEU A 11 2.94 9.01 5.71
C LEU A 11 2.56 7.84 4.80
N ALA A 12 1.74 6.92 5.30
CA ALA A 12 1.25 5.79 4.51
C ALA A 12 0.43 6.26 3.31
N ALA A 13 -0.48 7.22 3.50
CA ALA A 13 -1.32 7.75 2.42
C ALA A 13 -0.48 8.43 1.34
N VAL A 14 0.52 9.22 1.72
CA VAL A 14 1.43 9.87 0.77
C VAL A 14 2.23 8.83 -0.02
N ALA A 15 2.75 7.82 0.66
CA ALA A 15 3.48 6.74 0.00
C ALA A 15 2.59 5.99 -0.99
N MET A 16 1.35 5.66 -0.60
CA MET A 16 0.40 4.97 -1.48
C MET A 16 -0.01 5.84 -2.66
N ALA A 17 -0.23 7.14 -2.44
CA ALA A 17 -0.57 8.09 -3.51
C ALA A 17 0.59 8.22 -4.50
N SER A 18 1.83 8.24 -4.03
CA SER A 18 3.03 8.29 -4.88
C SER A 18 3.11 7.05 -5.75
N ALA A 19 2.94 5.86 -5.16
CA ALA A 19 2.93 4.60 -5.90
C ALA A 19 1.78 4.54 -6.90
N ALA A 20 0.59 5.02 -6.51
CA ALA A 20 -0.56 5.10 -7.40
C ALA A 20 -0.28 5.97 -8.63
N THR A 21 0.33 7.13 -8.42
CA THR A 21 0.69 8.05 -9.51
C THR A 21 1.67 7.39 -10.47
N LEU A 22 2.73 6.76 -9.95
CA LEU A 22 3.71 6.04 -10.77
C LEU A 22 3.07 4.92 -11.57
N SER A 23 2.13 4.19 -10.97
CA SER A 23 1.42 3.10 -11.66
C SER A 23 0.47 3.63 -12.73
N LEU A 24 -0.27 4.72 -12.45
CA LEU A 24 -1.22 5.29 -13.39
C LEU A 24 -0.53 5.88 -14.63
N VAL A 25 0.65 6.48 -14.45
CA VAL A 25 1.44 7.00 -15.57
C VAL A 25 2.34 5.94 -16.21
N ARG A 26 2.25 4.70 -15.74
CA ARG A 26 3.06 3.58 -16.23
C ARG A 26 4.56 3.89 -16.22
N HIS A 27 5.03 4.41 -15.07
CA HIS A 27 6.45 4.71 -14.91
C HIS A 27 7.27 3.44 -15.16
N ARG A 28 8.42 3.60 -15.83
CA ARG A 28 9.26 2.47 -16.26
C ARG A 28 9.65 1.53 -15.11
N LEU A 29 9.88 2.06 -13.91
CA LEU A 29 10.23 1.23 -12.75
C LEU A 29 9.08 0.31 -12.33
N VAL A 30 7.85 0.82 -12.38
CA VAL A 30 6.65 0.04 -12.05
C VAL A 30 6.41 -1.02 -13.12
N VAL A 31 6.51 -0.66 -14.38
CA VAL A 31 6.34 -1.61 -15.49
C VAL A 31 7.41 -2.69 -15.44
N ALA A 32 8.66 -2.33 -15.15
CA ALA A 32 9.74 -3.31 -15.00
C ALA A 32 9.47 -4.28 -13.85
N ALA A 33 8.99 -3.80 -12.70
CA ALA A 33 8.63 -4.66 -11.58
C ALA A 33 7.47 -5.59 -11.92
N ALA A 34 6.46 -5.10 -12.65
CA ALA A 34 5.33 -5.91 -13.11
C ALA A 34 5.81 -7.02 -14.06
N ASP A 35 6.71 -6.70 -14.98
CA ASP A 35 7.28 -7.69 -15.91
C ASP A 35 8.04 -8.78 -15.16
N VAL A 36 8.79 -8.43 -14.11
CA VAL A 36 9.54 -9.41 -13.31
C VAL A 36 8.61 -10.44 -12.66
N VAL A 37 7.46 -10.00 -12.13
CA VAL A 37 6.50 -10.90 -11.50
C VAL A 37 5.48 -11.49 -12.49
N GLU A 38 5.73 -11.31 -13.78
CA GLU A 38 4.88 -11.83 -14.85
C GLU A 38 3.45 -11.28 -14.83
N LEU A 39 3.29 -10.05 -14.34
CA LEU A 39 2.00 -9.38 -14.31
C LEU A 39 1.76 -8.68 -15.64
N PRO A 40 0.60 -8.86 -16.30
CA PRO A 40 0.30 -8.13 -17.53
C PRO A 40 0.36 -6.61 -17.32
N ARG A 41 0.94 -5.90 -18.28
CA ARG A 41 1.08 -4.43 -18.19
C ARG A 41 -0.26 -3.71 -18.09
N SER A 42 -1.33 -4.30 -18.63
CA SER A 42 -2.69 -3.74 -18.53
C SER A 42 -3.20 -3.68 -17.09
N TRP A 43 -2.63 -4.47 -16.17
CA TRP A 43 -2.98 -4.45 -14.75
C TRP A 43 -2.34 -3.31 -13.98
N VAL A 44 -1.23 -2.74 -14.49
CA VAL A 44 -0.50 -1.69 -13.77
C VAL A 44 -1.39 -0.50 -13.42
N PRO A 45 -2.16 0.11 -14.35
CA PRO A 45 -3.07 1.19 -13.98
C PRO A 45 -4.18 0.76 -13.01
N ARG A 46 -4.65 -0.47 -13.12
CA ARG A 46 -5.68 -1.01 -12.21
C ARG A 46 -5.16 -1.10 -10.78
N LEU A 47 -3.92 -1.58 -10.62
CA LEU A 47 -3.28 -1.62 -9.30
C LEU A 47 -3.03 -0.21 -8.76
N GLY A 48 -2.66 0.72 -9.64
CA GLY A 48 -2.53 2.13 -9.28
C GLY A 48 -3.84 2.73 -8.77
N ALA A 49 -4.95 2.40 -9.41
CA ALA A 49 -6.28 2.84 -8.97
C ALA A 49 -6.61 2.28 -7.58
N LEU A 50 -6.27 1.02 -7.30
CA LEU A 50 -6.46 0.42 -5.98
C LEU A 50 -5.63 1.12 -4.92
N LEU A 51 -4.37 1.44 -5.22
CA LEU A 51 -3.50 2.17 -4.30
C LEU A 51 -4.01 3.59 -4.04
N GLY A 52 -4.50 4.25 -5.08
CA GLY A 52 -5.11 5.59 -4.96
C GLY A 52 -6.35 5.55 -4.08
N ALA A 53 -7.22 4.57 -4.29
CA ALA A 53 -8.38 4.35 -3.43
C ALA A 53 -7.96 4.07 -1.98
N GLY A 54 -6.86 3.33 -1.79
CA GLY A 54 -6.29 3.08 -0.48
C GLY A 54 -5.82 4.35 0.21
N ALA A 55 -5.11 5.22 -0.52
CA ALA A 55 -4.67 6.50 0.03
C ALA A 55 -5.87 7.35 0.49
N VAL A 56 -6.89 7.45 -0.35
CA VAL A 56 -8.13 8.19 -0.02
C VAL A 56 -8.82 7.56 1.18
N GLY A 57 -8.93 6.23 1.22
CA GLY A 57 -9.57 5.51 2.31
C GLY A 57 -8.88 5.71 3.65
N LEU A 58 -7.55 5.77 3.67
CA LEU A 58 -6.80 6.05 4.89
C LEU A 58 -7.09 7.45 5.41
N ILE A 59 -7.16 8.44 4.54
CA ILE A 59 -7.47 9.82 4.94
C ILE A 59 -8.92 9.96 5.39
N VAL A 60 -9.85 9.38 4.66
CA VAL A 60 -11.28 9.38 5.05
C VAL A 60 -11.47 8.65 6.37
N GLY A 61 -10.62 7.71 6.70
CA GLY A 61 -10.61 7.00 7.98
C GLY A 61 -10.50 7.91 9.20
N PHE A 62 -9.98 9.13 9.06
CA PHE A 62 -10.00 10.11 10.15
C PHE A 62 -11.43 10.51 10.54
N ALA A 63 -12.35 10.55 9.58
CA ALA A 63 -13.75 10.86 9.81
C ALA A 63 -14.61 9.60 9.98
N VAL A 64 -14.24 8.52 9.29
CA VAL A 64 -14.98 7.23 9.31
C VAL A 64 -14.00 6.12 9.70
N PRO A 65 -13.84 5.86 11.02
CA PRO A 65 -12.81 4.91 11.51
C PRO A 65 -12.91 3.51 10.92
N VAL A 66 -14.12 2.99 10.73
CA VAL A 66 -14.33 1.65 10.14
C VAL A 66 -13.73 1.59 8.72
N LEU A 67 -13.93 2.64 7.93
CA LEU A 67 -13.39 2.69 6.58
C LEU A 67 -11.85 2.69 6.60
N GLY A 68 -11.24 3.41 7.55
CA GLY A 68 -9.79 3.43 7.72
C GLY A 68 -9.24 2.04 8.05
N VAL A 69 -9.87 1.32 8.96
CA VAL A 69 -9.45 -0.03 9.33
C VAL A 69 -9.61 -1.00 8.15
N VAL A 70 -10.75 -0.97 7.47
CA VAL A 70 -11.00 -1.82 6.31
C VAL A 70 -9.99 -1.55 5.20
N THR A 71 -9.69 -0.28 4.93
CA THR A 71 -8.71 0.11 3.93
C THR A 71 -7.32 -0.38 4.30
N ALA A 72 -6.92 -0.25 5.57
CA ALA A 72 -5.61 -0.71 6.03
C ALA A 72 -5.49 -2.22 5.90
N VAL A 73 -6.52 -2.99 6.23
CA VAL A 73 -6.55 -4.44 6.03
C VAL A 73 -6.37 -4.79 4.56
N ALA A 74 -7.11 -4.12 3.69
CA ALA A 74 -7.01 -4.35 2.24
C ALA A 74 -5.60 -4.07 1.71
N LEU A 75 -4.95 -3.00 2.18
CA LEU A 75 -3.58 -2.66 1.79
C LEU A 75 -2.57 -3.69 2.29
N VAL A 76 -2.73 -4.19 3.51
CA VAL A 76 -1.87 -5.26 4.04
C VAL A 76 -1.98 -6.50 3.15
N LEU A 77 -3.20 -6.91 2.80
CA LEU A 77 -3.42 -8.06 1.92
C LEU A 77 -2.83 -7.84 0.53
N TYR A 78 -2.96 -6.63 -0.01
CA TYR A 78 -2.37 -6.26 -1.29
C TYR A 78 -0.86 -6.46 -1.29
N PHE A 79 -0.16 -5.92 -0.28
CA PHE A 79 1.30 -6.02 -0.22
C PHE A 79 1.79 -7.40 0.18
N LEU A 80 1.03 -8.17 0.95
CA LEU A 80 1.34 -9.58 1.18
C LEU A 80 1.29 -10.37 -0.13
N ALA A 81 0.29 -10.12 -0.97
CA ALA A 81 0.21 -10.73 -2.29
C ALA A 81 1.38 -10.30 -3.17
N ALA A 82 1.80 -9.03 -3.10
CA ALA A 82 2.95 -8.54 -3.85
C ALA A 82 4.25 -9.22 -3.40
N VAL A 83 4.47 -9.38 -2.10
CA VAL A 83 5.62 -10.11 -1.57
C VAL A 83 5.59 -11.56 -2.06
N GLY A 84 4.42 -12.21 -2.01
CA GLY A 84 4.25 -13.57 -2.52
C GLY A 84 4.58 -13.69 -4.00
N ALA A 85 4.19 -12.70 -4.81
CA ALA A 85 4.51 -12.67 -6.24
C ALA A 85 6.02 -12.59 -6.49
N HIS A 86 6.75 -11.74 -5.75
CA HIS A 86 8.19 -11.66 -5.85
C HIS A 86 8.88 -12.96 -5.42
N ILE A 87 8.41 -13.59 -4.34
CA ILE A 87 8.93 -14.89 -3.90
C ILE A 87 8.69 -15.96 -4.93
N ARG A 88 7.51 -15.98 -5.54
CA ARG A 88 7.14 -16.98 -6.55
C ARG A 88 8.10 -16.98 -7.75
N VAL A 89 8.53 -15.81 -8.20
CA VAL A 89 9.45 -15.67 -9.32
C VAL A 89 10.91 -15.61 -8.87
N ARG A 90 11.18 -15.82 -7.59
CA ARG A 90 12.53 -15.79 -7.00
C ARG A 90 13.26 -14.46 -7.27
N ASP A 91 12.53 -13.36 -7.18
CA ASP A 91 13.10 -12.04 -7.33
C ASP A 91 13.91 -11.69 -6.09
N HIS A 92 15.21 -11.54 -6.24
CA HIS A 92 16.13 -11.20 -5.16
C HIS A 92 16.72 -9.81 -5.31
N ASP A 93 16.15 -8.96 -6.18
CA ASP A 93 16.62 -7.59 -6.31
C ASP A 93 16.37 -6.82 -5.00
N PRO A 94 17.44 -6.33 -4.33
CA PRO A 94 17.29 -5.65 -3.05
C PRO A 94 16.43 -4.40 -3.13
N GLY A 95 16.49 -3.65 -4.23
CA GLY A 95 15.70 -2.43 -4.43
C GLY A 95 14.21 -2.72 -4.50
N ARG A 96 13.80 -3.72 -5.29
CA ARG A 96 12.39 -4.10 -5.40
C ARG A 96 11.86 -4.70 -4.11
N LEU A 97 12.62 -5.58 -3.48
CA LEU A 97 12.22 -6.18 -2.20
C LEU A 97 12.12 -5.13 -1.10
N ALA A 98 13.09 -4.22 -1.01
CA ALA A 98 13.05 -3.14 -0.03
C ALA A 98 11.82 -2.25 -0.23
N ASN A 99 11.49 -1.93 -1.48
CA ASN A 99 10.32 -1.12 -1.79
C ASN A 99 9.02 -1.80 -1.34
N VAL A 100 8.82 -3.07 -1.71
CA VAL A 100 7.63 -3.84 -1.34
C VAL A 100 7.52 -3.98 0.17
N LEU A 101 8.62 -4.31 0.84
CA LEU A 101 8.63 -4.49 2.30
C LEU A 101 8.36 -3.16 3.02
N THR A 102 8.88 -2.05 2.51
CA THR A 102 8.61 -0.72 3.07
C THR A 102 7.12 -0.40 3.02
N PHE A 103 6.48 -0.62 1.87
CA PHE A 103 5.04 -0.40 1.74
C PHE A 103 4.24 -1.34 2.63
N LEU A 104 4.64 -2.59 2.76
CA LEU A 104 4.00 -3.55 3.66
C LEU A 104 4.08 -3.06 5.11
N VAL A 105 5.26 -2.62 5.55
CA VAL A 105 5.45 -2.09 6.91
C VAL A 105 4.56 -0.88 7.15
N LEU A 106 4.47 0.04 6.19
CA LEU A 106 3.59 1.22 6.30
C LEU A 106 2.13 0.80 6.40
N ALA A 107 1.70 -0.18 5.62
CA ALA A 107 0.33 -0.69 5.67
C ALA A 107 0.01 -1.34 7.03
N VAL A 108 0.93 -2.15 7.54
CA VAL A 108 0.78 -2.77 8.87
C VAL A 108 0.76 -1.72 9.96
N ALA A 109 1.65 -0.72 9.90
CA ALA A 109 1.68 0.37 10.88
C ALA A 109 0.37 1.17 10.86
N ALA A 110 -0.17 1.45 9.67
CA ALA A 110 -1.45 2.13 9.53
C ALA A 110 -2.59 1.30 10.13
N LEU A 111 -2.60 -0.01 9.88
CA LEU A 111 -3.61 -0.91 10.44
C LEU A 111 -3.53 -0.94 11.97
N VAL A 112 -2.35 -1.16 12.52
CA VAL A 112 -2.15 -1.25 13.97
C VAL A 112 -2.57 0.06 14.65
N SER A 113 -2.13 1.21 14.12
CA SER A 113 -2.51 2.50 14.70
C SER A 113 -4.00 2.76 14.58
N SER A 114 -4.64 2.39 13.47
CA SER A 114 -6.08 2.54 13.31
C SER A 114 -6.86 1.70 14.33
N VAL A 115 -6.45 0.47 14.55
CA VAL A 115 -7.08 -0.41 15.54
C VAL A 115 -6.90 0.14 16.93
N LEU A 116 -5.70 0.59 17.29
CA LEU A 116 -5.40 1.11 18.62
C LEU A 116 -6.18 2.38 18.96
N TYR A 117 -6.43 3.25 17.96
CA TYR A 117 -7.02 4.57 18.21
C TYR A 117 -8.50 4.68 17.83
N HIS A 118 -9.07 3.68 17.14
CA HIS A 118 -10.47 3.70 16.73
C HIS A 118 -11.32 2.59 17.35
N VAL A 119 -10.71 1.53 17.84
CA VAL A 119 -11.43 0.43 18.48
C VAL A 119 -11.52 0.73 19.98
N PRO A 120 -12.72 0.78 20.57
CA PRO A 120 -12.83 0.96 22.02
C PRO A 120 -12.36 -0.32 22.73
N TRP A 121 -11.45 -0.12 23.67
CA TRP A 121 -10.87 -1.20 24.47
C TRP A 121 -11.56 -1.41 25.82
#